data_e3b759415bb8ede68e6634f9c12af8c5
#
_entry.id   e3b759415bb8ede68e6634f9c12af8c5
#
_cell.length_a   1.000
_cell.length_b   1.000
_cell.length_c   1.000
_cell.angle_alpha   90.00
_cell.angle_beta   90.00
_cell.angle_gamma   90.00
#
_symmetry.space_group_name_H-M   'P 1'
#
loop_
_entity.id
_entity.type
_entity.pdbx_description
1 polymer ?
#
loop_
_entity_poly.entity_id
_entity_poly.type
_entity_poly.pdbx_seq_one_letter_code
_entity_poly.pdbx_strand_id
1 'polypeptide(L)'
;MRRFHWASGALALMSLAAGLQALGCFPLDYTERDHGVTPGSGSAGGEAPREPRCVPGLQEGPDASCGIFVSVEAGPRGDGSKERPFNTLAAAIDAAAGREPDQRRIYACVGTFMEKVVLSADGIEVYGSLACDQEWRLAEEDRRTTLGAGPDEIPLTIVGGGGSTRLEGLEVVARPAARPGGSSIAVVAEKVKLELVRCTLQAGDAKHGESSDNYEMDAQPGRVGGDGAPACSALSGAGGISDPLECDEDVTVGGIGGQGAPATAGQGNPGSPEGATNTGGIGQRAAAFCSVGGPGGRGQDGAPGEGGVGLGQITRSGYKGVDGANGARGRPGEGGGGGGASRGRFEAARCPAMGPTSGAGGGAGGTGGCGGLGGRGGQAGGSSIALISLASELRFQEVTLVAGKGGNGGAGQHGQIGGAGAEGGKGGDAPDGLQDGCAGGMGGHGGAGGDGGGGTGGHSLAIAFKGMPVPPSEGQGFTAELGEPGAGGPGFQGRDGATGNRAIALGFDE
;
A
#
# COMPACT_ATOMS: atom_id res chain seq x y z
N MET A 1 48.28 -18.25 -4.03
CA MET A 1 48.85 -19.36 -4.78
C MET A 1 47.73 -20.28 -5.22
N ARG A 2 47.39 -20.27 -6.46
CA ARG A 2 47.11 -21.30 -7.47
C ARG A 2 46.37 -20.66 -8.63
N ARG A 3 47.13 -20.48 -9.69
CA ARG A 3 46.71 -20.14 -11.06
C ARG A 3 46.22 -21.39 -11.78
N PHE A 4 45.21 -21.28 -12.64
CA PHE A 4 45.04 -22.12 -13.84
C PHE A 4 44.07 -21.34 -14.74
N HIS A 5 44.43 -20.91 -15.78
CA HIS A 5 44.91 -21.22 -17.13
C HIS A 5 43.74 -21.11 -18.14
N TRP A 6 43.99 -20.26 -19.10
CA TRP A 6 43.35 -19.99 -20.36
C TRP A 6 43.24 -21.24 -21.25
N ALA A 7 42.16 -21.33 -22.03
CA ALA A 7 42.16 -22.05 -23.29
C ALA A 7 41.40 -21.22 -24.33
N SER A 8 42.19 -20.70 -25.28
CA SER A 8 41.74 -20.09 -26.54
C SER A 8 41.35 -21.21 -27.51
N GLY A 9 40.28 -21.05 -28.26
CA GLY A 9 39.91 -21.91 -29.40
C GLY A 9 39.40 -21.08 -30.54
N ALA A 10 40.13 -21.09 -31.62
CA ALA A 10 40.09 -20.23 -32.79
C ALA A 10 39.03 -20.66 -33.82
N LEU A 11 38.60 -19.64 -34.57
CA LEU A 11 38.15 -19.56 -35.97
C LEU A 11 37.69 -20.83 -36.73
N ALA A 12 36.47 -20.74 -37.29
CA ALA A 12 36.21 -21.24 -38.64
C ALA A 12 35.28 -20.30 -39.37
N LEU A 13 35.82 -19.53 -40.31
CA LEU A 13 35.16 -18.87 -41.42
C LEU A 13 34.61 -19.91 -42.39
N MET A 14 33.34 -19.87 -42.73
CA MET A 14 32.84 -20.39 -44.01
C MET A 14 31.87 -19.42 -44.61
N SER A 15 32.39 -18.78 -45.66
CA SER A 15 31.67 -18.04 -46.67
C SER A 15 30.86 -19.03 -47.51
N LEU A 16 29.58 -18.75 -47.75
CA LEU A 16 28.91 -19.22 -48.95
C LEU A 16 27.93 -18.13 -49.46
N ALA A 17 28.10 -17.88 -50.74
CA ALA A 17 27.53 -16.81 -51.53
C ALA A 17 26.09 -17.10 -51.98
N ALA A 18 25.39 -16.00 -52.26
CA ALA A 18 24.42 -15.78 -53.32
C ALA A 18 23.15 -16.68 -53.42
N GLY A 19 22.03 -16.05 -53.21
CA GLY A 19 20.71 -16.49 -53.66
C GLY A 19 19.74 -15.32 -53.67
N LEU A 20 19.89 -14.40 -54.64
CA LEU A 20 18.84 -13.44 -55.01
C LEU A 20 17.67 -14.22 -55.56
N GLN A 21 16.55 -14.27 -54.85
CA GLN A 21 15.25 -14.57 -55.47
C GLN A 21 14.31 -13.40 -55.21
N ALA A 22 14.16 -12.61 -56.27
CA ALA A 22 13.08 -11.65 -56.44
C ALA A 22 11.76 -12.40 -56.44
N LEU A 23 10.94 -12.18 -55.43
CA LEU A 23 9.53 -12.56 -55.41
C LEU A 23 8.73 -11.33 -55.78
N GLY A 24 8.15 -11.44 -57.00
CA GLY A 24 7.41 -10.41 -57.67
C GLY A 24 6.16 -9.95 -56.94
N CYS A 25 5.89 -8.69 -57.09
CA CYS A 25 4.57 -8.10 -56.91
C CYS A 25 3.55 -8.86 -57.79
N PHE A 26 2.60 -9.48 -57.20
CA PHE A 26 1.40 -9.88 -57.92
C PHE A 26 0.44 -8.69 -57.88
N PRO A 27 0.07 -8.15 -59.06
CA PRO A 27 -1.06 -7.26 -59.13
C PRO A 27 -2.33 -8.10 -58.99
N LEU A 28 -3.18 -7.71 -58.03
CA LEU A 28 -4.54 -8.22 -58.01
C LEU A 28 -5.30 -7.69 -59.21
N ASP A 29 -5.39 -8.54 -60.23
CA ASP A 29 -6.19 -8.29 -61.42
C ASP A 29 -7.66 -8.38 -61.03
N TYR A 30 -8.31 -7.23 -60.93
CA TYR A 30 -9.75 -7.12 -60.80
C TYR A 30 -10.34 -7.28 -62.22
N THR A 31 -10.63 -8.51 -62.59
CA THR A 31 -11.38 -8.75 -63.84
C THR A 31 -12.84 -8.31 -63.62
N GLU A 32 -13.14 -7.11 -64.08
CA GLU A 32 -14.51 -6.71 -64.45
C GLU A 32 -15.10 -7.74 -65.40
N ARG A 33 -16.08 -8.49 -64.93
CA ARG A 33 -16.97 -9.26 -65.82
C ARG A 33 -18.01 -8.31 -66.40
N ASP A 34 -17.70 -7.84 -67.59
CA ASP A 34 -18.65 -7.17 -68.44
C ASP A 34 -19.77 -8.13 -68.87
N HIS A 35 -20.93 -8.04 -68.23
CA HIS A 35 -22.16 -8.66 -68.74
C HIS A 35 -22.92 -7.61 -69.54
N GLY A 36 -22.76 -7.70 -70.87
CA GLY A 36 -23.51 -6.92 -71.82
C GLY A 36 -25.01 -7.04 -71.57
N VAL A 37 -25.64 -5.96 -71.19
CA VAL A 37 -27.08 -5.80 -71.15
C VAL A 37 -27.50 -5.01 -72.36
N THR A 38 -28.26 -5.66 -73.22
CA THR A 38 -29.03 -5.05 -74.31
C THR A 38 -30.05 -4.02 -73.77
N PRO A 39 -30.24 -2.88 -74.44
CA PRO A 39 -31.22 -1.89 -74.01
C PRO A 39 -32.64 -2.34 -74.21
N GLY A 40 -33.29 -2.75 -73.14
CA GLY A 40 -34.74 -2.93 -73.04
C GLY A 40 -35.39 -1.71 -72.40
N SER A 41 -36.16 -1.00 -73.18
CA SER A 41 -36.90 0.20 -72.73
C SER A 41 -37.97 -0.16 -71.70
N GLY A 42 -38.02 0.66 -70.63
CA GLY A 42 -39.23 0.91 -69.90
C GLY A 42 -39.23 0.57 -68.41
N SER A 43 -39.44 1.61 -67.65
CA SER A 43 -40.20 1.68 -66.44
C SER A 43 -39.44 1.90 -65.12
N ALA A 44 -39.76 3.03 -64.52
CA ALA A 44 -39.71 3.39 -63.11
C ALA A 44 -38.50 2.96 -62.30
N GLY A 45 -37.58 3.93 -62.11
CA GLY A 45 -36.43 3.79 -61.23
C GLY A 45 -36.83 3.62 -59.78
N GLY A 46 -36.84 2.39 -59.34
CA GLY A 46 -36.57 2.10 -57.92
C GLY A 46 -35.07 2.00 -57.78
N GLU A 47 -34.43 3.00 -57.22
CA GLU A 47 -33.03 2.96 -56.82
C GLU A 47 -32.90 1.76 -55.85
N ALA A 48 -31.99 0.85 -56.15
CA ALA A 48 -31.73 -0.29 -55.26
C ALA A 48 -31.42 0.26 -53.87
N PRO A 49 -31.92 -0.35 -52.79
CA PRO A 49 -31.66 0.10 -51.43
C PRO A 49 -30.16 0.21 -51.24
N ARG A 50 -29.67 1.44 -51.06
CA ARG A 50 -28.25 1.70 -50.75
C ARG A 50 -27.95 1.07 -49.41
N GLU A 51 -26.91 0.24 -49.29
CA GLU A 51 -26.46 -0.26 -47.98
C GLU A 51 -26.14 0.89 -47.07
N PRO A 52 -26.58 0.87 -45.79
CA PRO A 52 -26.37 1.96 -44.87
C PRO A 52 -24.86 2.14 -44.58
N ARG A 53 -24.41 3.36 -44.65
CA ARG A 53 -23.02 3.72 -44.33
C ARG A 53 -22.85 3.85 -42.82
N CYS A 54 -22.14 2.89 -42.21
CA CYS A 54 -22.03 2.85 -40.75
C CYS A 54 -20.62 3.21 -40.23
N VAL A 55 -19.61 3.35 -41.08
CA VAL A 55 -18.30 3.83 -40.71
C VAL A 55 -18.17 5.31 -41.05
N PRO A 56 -17.92 6.23 -40.08
CA PRO A 56 -17.78 7.64 -40.35
C PRO A 56 -16.56 7.94 -41.23
N GLY A 57 -16.71 8.83 -42.18
CA GLY A 57 -15.62 9.31 -43.05
C GLY A 57 -15.41 10.80 -42.96
N LEU A 58 -14.34 11.32 -43.64
CA LEU A 58 -14.02 12.74 -43.65
C LEU A 58 -15.06 13.57 -44.43
N GLN A 59 -15.78 12.98 -45.36
CA GLN A 59 -16.73 13.72 -46.19
C GLN A 59 -18.20 13.45 -45.83
N GLU A 60 -18.47 12.29 -45.25
CA GLU A 60 -19.84 11.86 -44.96
C GLU A 60 -19.88 11.14 -43.63
N GLY A 61 -20.90 11.44 -42.82
CA GLY A 61 -21.16 10.80 -41.55
C GLY A 61 -21.95 9.51 -41.67
N PRO A 62 -22.22 8.81 -40.56
CA PRO A 62 -23.01 7.59 -40.53
C PRO A 62 -24.49 7.87 -40.79
N ASP A 63 -25.16 6.92 -41.41
CA ASP A 63 -26.63 6.97 -41.56
C ASP A 63 -27.35 6.81 -40.22
N ALA A 64 -28.51 7.41 -40.05
CA ALA A 64 -29.27 7.42 -38.79
C ALA A 64 -29.66 6.00 -38.32
N SER A 65 -29.77 5.02 -39.22
CA SER A 65 -30.06 3.63 -38.89
C SER A 65 -28.88 2.81 -38.34
N CYS A 66 -27.65 3.35 -38.40
CA CYS A 66 -26.43 2.59 -38.08
C CYS A 66 -26.16 2.38 -36.59
N GLY A 67 -26.74 3.19 -35.70
CA GLY A 67 -26.44 3.05 -34.29
C GLY A 67 -27.08 4.13 -33.40
N ILE A 68 -26.40 4.47 -32.34
CA ILE A 68 -26.80 5.40 -31.29
C ILE A 68 -25.92 6.62 -31.33
N PHE A 69 -26.52 7.78 -31.21
CA PHE A 69 -25.83 9.06 -31.29
C PHE A 69 -25.77 9.73 -29.92
N VAL A 70 -24.62 10.32 -29.60
CA VAL A 70 -24.40 10.99 -28.29
C VAL A 70 -23.61 12.29 -28.47
N SER A 71 -24.10 13.36 -27.82
CA SER A 71 -23.48 14.69 -27.83
C SER A 71 -23.60 15.32 -26.45
N VAL A 72 -22.48 15.81 -25.90
CA VAL A 72 -22.48 16.54 -24.61
C VAL A 72 -23.37 17.79 -24.64
N GLU A 73 -23.61 18.36 -25.83
CA GLU A 73 -24.46 19.52 -26.03
C GLU A 73 -25.95 19.16 -26.15
N ALA A 74 -26.27 17.87 -26.22
CA ALA A 74 -27.65 17.42 -26.34
C ALA A 74 -28.46 17.68 -25.06
N GLY A 75 -29.76 17.87 -25.21
CA GLY A 75 -30.66 18.01 -24.07
C GLY A 75 -30.84 16.70 -23.30
N PRO A 76 -31.28 16.74 -22.02
CA PRO A 76 -31.39 15.57 -21.15
C PRO A 76 -32.50 14.57 -21.55
N ARG A 77 -33.26 14.84 -22.60
CA ARG A 77 -34.34 13.99 -23.12
C ARG A 77 -34.06 13.43 -24.51
N GLY A 78 -32.77 13.24 -24.84
CA GLY A 78 -32.38 12.55 -26.04
C GLY A 78 -32.86 11.09 -26.02
N ASP A 79 -33.10 10.52 -27.19
CA ASP A 79 -33.48 9.10 -27.38
C ASP A 79 -32.39 8.32 -28.12
N GLY A 80 -31.24 8.94 -28.37
CA GLY A 80 -30.12 8.35 -29.07
C GLY A 80 -30.27 8.32 -30.59
N SER A 81 -31.29 8.94 -31.15
CA SER A 81 -31.37 9.17 -32.59
C SER A 81 -30.40 10.27 -33.02
N LYS A 82 -30.11 10.37 -34.32
CA LYS A 82 -29.23 11.37 -34.89
C LYS A 82 -29.72 12.81 -34.64
N GLU A 83 -31.05 12.99 -34.64
CA GLU A 83 -31.74 14.25 -34.41
C GLU A 83 -31.89 14.62 -32.92
N ARG A 84 -31.93 13.60 -32.04
CA ARG A 84 -32.06 13.76 -30.59
C ARG A 84 -31.07 12.87 -29.84
N PRO A 85 -29.77 13.13 -29.95
CA PRO A 85 -28.76 12.28 -29.36
C PRO A 85 -28.85 12.27 -27.82
N PHE A 86 -28.36 11.20 -27.21
CA PHE A 86 -28.15 11.19 -25.76
C PHE A 86 -27.12 12.26 -25.37
N ASN A 87 -27.16 12.71 -24.12
CA ASN A 87 -26.19 13.68 -23.59
C ASN A 87 -25.07 13.04 -22.75
N THR A 88 -25.10 11.71 -22.54
CA THR A 88 -24.06 10.95 -21.80
C THR A 88 -23.66 9.70 -22.56
N LEU A 89 -22.39 9.34 -22.49
CA LEU A 89 -21.88 8.07 -23.04
C LEU A 89 -22.47 6.87 -22.31
N ALA A 90 -22.69 6.98 -20.99
CA ALA A 90 -23.30 5.90 -20.21
C ALA A 90 -24.71 5.54 -20.76
N ALA A 91 -25.56 6.53 -21.03
CA ALA A 91 -26.90 6.28 -21.62
C ALA A 91 -26.82 5.65 -23.02
N ALA A 92 -25.86 6.10 -23.83
CA ALA A 92 -25.62 5.52 -25.16
C ALA A 92 -25.16 4.06 -25.09
N ILE A 93 -24.29 3.73 -24.14
CA ILE A 93 -23.78 2.37 -23.91
C ILE A 93 -24.90 1.46 -23.42
N ASP A 94 -25.70 1.89 -22.47
CA ASP A 94 -26.84 1.11 -21.96
C ASP A 94 -27.84 0.80 -23.08
N ALA A 95 -28.13 1.77 -23.92
CA ALA A 95 -29.01 1.60 -25.06
C ALA A 95 -28.39 0.67 -26.13
N ALA A 96 -27.07 0.77 -26.38
CA ALA A 96 -26.36 -0.12 -27.33
C ALA A 96 -26.32 -1.55 -26.83
N ALA A 97 -26.13 -1.79 -25.54
CA ALA A 97 -26.09 -3.12 -24.94
C ALA A 97 -27.39 -3.90 -25.15
N GLY A 98 -28.54 -3.22 -25.29
CA GLY A 98 -29.85 -3.81 -25.60
C GLY A 98 -30.08 -4.16 -27.05
N ARG A 99 -29.16 -3.81 -27.98
CA ARG A 99 -29.30 -4.11 -29.42
C ARG A 99 -28.60 -5.41 -29.81
N GLU A 100 -28.88 -5.90 -31.02
CA GLU A 100 -28.12 -7.00 -31.61
C GLU A 100 -26.64 -6.61 -31.78
N PRO A 101 -25.69 -7.55 -31.70
CA PRO A 101 -24.25 -7.25 -31.69
C PRO A 101 -23.76 -6.43 -32.89
N ASP A 102 -24.32 -6.62 -34.05
CA ASP A 102 -23.99 -5.89 -35.31
C ASP A 102 -24.56 -4.46 -35.34
N GLN A 103 -25.42 -4.10 -34.40
CA GLN A 103 -26.05 -2.78 -34.28
C GLN A 103 -25.55 -1.99 -33.06
N ARG A 104 -24.54 -2.50 -32.34
CA ARG A 104 -23.98 -1.88 -31.10
C ARG A 104 -22.96 -0.80 -31.42
N ARG A 105 -23.31 0.13 -32.31
CA ARG A 105 -22.47 1.27 -32.67
C ARG A 105 -22.91 2.52 -31.96
N ILE A 106 -21.93 3.27 -31.42
CA ILE A 106 -22.13 4.55 -30.75
C ILE A 106 -21.31 5.59 -31.48
N TYR A 107 -21.97 6.69 -31.84
CA TYR A 107 -21.38 7.82 -32.54
C TYR A 107 -21.32 9.02 -31.60
N ALA A 108 -20.11 9.44 -31.21
CA ALA A 108 -19.90 10.48 -30.22
C ALA A 108 -19.38 11.76 -30.84
N CYS A 109 -20.07 12.88 -30.59
CA CYS A 109 -19.61 14.20 -30.97
C CYS A 109 -18.28 14.57 -30.30
N VAL A 110 -17.54 15.46 -30.95
CA VAL A 110 -16.51 16.26 -30.32
C VAL A 110 -17.07 16.92 -29.05
N GLY A 111 -16.31 16.86 -27.96
CA GLY A 111 -16.69 17.44 -26.68
C GLY A 111 -16.14 16.64 -25.51
N THR A 112 -16.30 17.15 -24.31
CA THR A 112 -15.77 16.52 -23.08
C THR A 112 -16.90 15.94 -22.26
N PHE A 113 -16.93 14.62 -22.16
CA PHE A 113 -17.83 13.86 -21.28
C PHE A 113 -17.15 13.63 -19.94
N MET A 114 -17.66 14.25 -18.89
CA MET A 114 -17.15 14.12 -17.52
C MET A 114 -17.95 13.08 -16.76
N GLU A 115 -17.69 11.82 -17.04
CA GLU A 115 -18.43 10.68 -16.49
C GLU A 115 -17.56 9.44 -16.38
N LYS A 116 -17.94 8.53 -15.50
CA LYS A 116 -17.30 7.23 -15.34
C LYS A 116 -18.12 6.20 -16.10
N VAL A 117 -17.49 5.54 -17.04
CA VAL A 117 -18.15 4.67 -18.01
C VAL A 117 -17.73 3.22 -17.83
N VAL A 118 -18.70 2.31 -17.85
CA VAL A 118 -18.47 0.85 -17.84
C VAL A 118 -19.09 0.24 -19.09
N LEU A 119 -18.24 -0.32 -19.95
CA LEU A 119 -18.63 -1.13 -21.10
C LEU A 119 -18.67 -2.60 -20.66
N SER A 120 -19.87 -3.17 -20.49
CA SER A 120 -20.05 -4.55 -20.03
C SER A 120 -20.65 -5.50 -21.08
N ALA A 121 -20.90 -5.01 -22.28
CA ALA A 121 -21.43 -5.82 -23.38
C ALA A 121 -20.39 -6.00 -24.48
N ASP A 122 -20.26 -7.21 -24.99
CA ASP A 122 -19.41 -7.51 -26.14
C ASP A 122 -19.98 -6.91 -27.43
N GLY A 123 -19.13 -6.64 -28.41
CA GLY A 123 -19.52 -6.15 -29.72
C GLY A 123 -19.85 -4.66 -29.80
N ILE A 124 -19.50 -3.87 -28.77
CA ILE A 124 -19.69 -2.41 -28.82
C ILE A 124 -18.56 -1.77 -29.63
N GLU A 125 -18.95 -0.94 -30.59
CA GLU A 125 -18.05 -0.07 -31.36
C GLU A 125 -18.37 1.39 -31.03
N VAL A 126 -17.36 2.16 -30.63
CA VAL A 126 -17.50 3.58 -30.32
C VAL A 126 -16.67 4.40 -31.30
N TYR A 127 -17.31 5.27 -32.03
CA TYR A 127 -16.71 6.22 -32.97
C TYR A 127 -16.80 7.63 -32.39
N GLY A 128 -15.68 8.18 -31.98
CA GLY A 128 -15.56 9.55 -31.47
C GLY A 128 -15.02 10.52 -32.51
N SER A 129 -14.72 11.74 -32.06
CA SER A 129 -14.21 12.83 -32.90
C SER A 129 -15.12 13.17 -34.08
N LEU A 130 -16.44 13.17 -33.86
CA LEU A 130 -17.41 13.49 -34.92
C LEU A 130 -17.88 14.95 -34.83
N ALA A 131 -17.90 15.65 -35.97
CA ALA A 131 -18.44 16.98 -36.12
C ALA A 131 -19.96 16.89 -36.33
N CYS A 132 -20.73 16.99 -35.25
CA CYS A 132 -22.17 16.80 -35.28
C CYS A 132 -22.93 17.92 -35.99
N ASP A 133 -22.36 19.11 -36.02
CA ASP A 133 -22.78 20.26 -36.82
C ASP A 133 -22.51 20.11 -38.32
N GLN A 134 -21.76 19.08 -38.71
CA GLN A 134 -21.37 18.79 -40.08
C GLN A 134 -21.74 17.36 -40.48
N GLU A 135 -23.00 16.99 -40.32
CA GLU A 135 -23.56 15.69 -40.68
C GLU A 135 -22.88 14.49 -39.99
N TRP A 136 -22.26 14.68 -38.81
CA TRP A 136 -21.57 13.64 -38.04
C TRP A 136 -20.37 13.00 -38.76
N ARG A 137 -19.74 13.74 -39.67
CA ARG A 137 -18.48 13.32 -40.29
C ARG A 137 -17.32 13.40 -39.32
N LEU A 138 -16.21 12.75 -39.64
CA LEU A 138 -14.98 12.89 -38.85
C LEU A 138 -14.58 14.37 -38.78
N ALA A 139 -14.30 14.84 -37.58
CA ALA A 139 -13.81 16.20 -37.31
C ALA A 139 -12.34 16.34 -37.75
N GLU A 140 -11.86 17.59 -37.79
CA GLU A 140 -10.44 17.90 -37.98
C GLU A 140 -9.60 17.29 -36.84
N GLU A 141 -8.31 17.06 -37.10
CA GLU A 141 -7.43 16.29 -36.19
C GLU A 141 -7.29 16.87 -34.77
N ASP A 142 -7.50 18.17 -34.57
CA ASP A 142 -7.43 18.87 -33.30
C ASP A 142 -8.72 18.79 -32.45
N ARG A 143 -9.81 18.32 -33.05
CA ARG A 143 -11.12 18.20 -32.39
C ARG A 143 -11.37 16.77 -31.93
N ARG A 144 -11.41 16.55 -30.61
CA ARG A 144 -11.52 15.21 -30.01
C ARG A 144 -12.80 15.02 -29.21
N THR A 145 -13.24 13.77 -29.13
CA THR A 145 -14.19 13.32 -28.11
C THR A 145 -13.38 12.87 -26.89
N THR A 146 -13.46 13.63 -25.80
CA THR A 146 -12.71 13.37 -24.59
C THR A 146 -13.63 12.77 -23.52
N LEU A 147 -13.23 11.65 -22.94
CA LEU A 147 -13.86 11.04 -21.77
C LEU A 147 -12.97 11.26 -20.55
N GLY A 148 -13.46 11.92 -19.52
CA GLY A 148 -12.78 12.14 -18.26
C GLY A 148 -13.63 11.76 -17.06
N ALA A 149 -12.99 11.64 -15.89
CA ALA A 149 -13.68 11.42 -14.62
C ALA A 149 -13.08 12.30 -13.51
N GLY A 150 -13.57 12.18 -12.28
CA GLY A 150 -13.01 12.84 -11.11
C GLY A 150 -11.60 12.32 -10.77
N PRO A 151 -10.88 13.03 -9.86
CA PRO A 151 -9.65 12.48 -9.31
C PRO A 151 -9.88 11.13 -8.63
N ASP A 152 -8.89 10.25 -8.67
CA ASP A 152 -8.95 8.88 -8.10
C ASP A 152 -10.06 7.99 -8.72
N GLU A 153 -10.60 8.36 -9.87
CA GLU A 153 -11.57 7.59 -10.62
C GLU A 153 -10.99 7.12 -11.95
N ILE A 154 -11.42 5.94 -12.40
CA ILE A 154 -11.06 5.38 -13.70
C ILE A 154 -12.15 5.79 -14.69
N PRO A 155 -11.86 6.62 -15.71
CA PRO A 155 -12.87 7.09 -16.67
C PRO A 155 -13.54 5.96 -17.45
N LEU A 156 -12.77 4.96 -17.88
CA LEU A 156 -13.28 3.87 -18.73
C LEU A 156 -12.88 2.51 -18.19
N THR A 157 -13.88 1.67 -17.93
CA THR A 157 -13.70 0.26 -17.61
C THR A 157 -14.43 -0.59 -18.67
N ILE A 158 -13.73 -1.54 -19.27
CA ILE A 158 -14.26 -2.43 -20.28
C ILE A 158 -14.21 -3.85 -19.74
N VAL A 159 -15.35 -4.51 -19.64
CA VAL A 159 -15.48 -5.87 -19.12
C VAL A 159 -16.18 -6.72 -20.17
N GLY A 160 -15.47 -7.66 -20.74
CA GLY A 160 -16.03 -8.55 -21.76
C GLY A 160 -16.20 -9.99 -21.31
N GLY A 161 -16.91 -10.77 -22.11
CA GLY A 161 -16.99 -12.24 -22.02
C GLY A 161 -16.03 -12.95 -22.98
N GLY A 162 -15.04 -12.24 -23.55
CA GLY A 162 -14.14 -12.73 -24.60
C GLY A 162 -14.53 -12.25 -26.01
N GLY A 163 -15.59 -11.43 -26.13
CA GLY A 163 -15.97 -10.75 -27.36
C GLY A 163 -15.07 -9.56 -27.71
N SER A 164 -15.36 -8.89 -28.82
CA SER A 164 -14.60 -7.74 -29.31
C SER A 164 -15.26 -6.42 -28.94
N THR A 165 -14.45 -5.40 -28.67
CA THR A 165 -14.84 -4.00 -28.48
C THR A 165 -13.88 -3.15 -29.30
N ARG A 166 -14.42 -2.20 -30.10
CA ARG A 166 -13.63 -1.23 -30.86
C ARG A 166 -13.88 0.17 -30.39
N LEU A 167 -12.82 0.90 -30.09
CA LEU A 167 -12.87 2.32 -29.77
C LEU A 167 -12.05 3.08 -30.82
N GLU A 168 -12.62 4.11 -31.40
CA GLU A 168 -12.00 4.88 -32.46
C GLU A 168 -12.17 6.38 -32.23
N GLY A 169 -11.08 7.13 -32.33
CA GLY A 169 -11.10 8.60 -32.24
C GLY A 169 -11.43 9.14 -30.85
N LEU A 170 -11.12 8.42 -29.79
CA LEU A 170 -11.37 8.83 -28.41
C LEU A 170 -10.09 9.27 -27.72
N GLU A 171 -10.23 10.29 -26.89
CA GLU A 171 -9.25 10.67 -25.89
C GLU A 171 -9.80 10.32 -24.51
N VAL A 172 -9.12 9.45 -23.76
CA VAL A 172 -9.53 9.06 -22.39
C VAL A 172 -8.52 9.63 -21.40
N VAL A 173 -8.98 10.54 -20.53
CA VAL A 173 -8.10 11.30 -19.63
C VAL A 173 -8.46 11.04 -18.18
N ALA A 174 -7.57 10.35 -17.46
CA ALA A 174 -7.65 10.27 -16.01
C ALA A 174 -6.95 11.47 -15.38
N ARG A 175 -7.61 12.14 -14.44
CA ARG A 175 -7.05 13.25 -13.69
C ARG A 175 -5.94 12.78 -12.75
N PRO A 176 -5.00 13.67 -12.37
CA PRO A 176 -4.06 13.38 -11.30
C PRO A 176 -4.76 12.91 -10.04
N ALA A 177 -4.15 11.94 -9.34
CA ALA A 177 -4.69 11.41 -8.10
C ALA A 177 -4.66 12.47 -6.98
N ALA A 178 -5.66 12.48 -6.12
CA ALA A 178 -5.80 13.41 -5.01
C ALA A 178 -5.49 12.78 -3.65
N ARG A 179 -5.90 11.54 -3.42
CA ARG A 179 -5.69 10.84 -2.14
C ARG A 179 -4.24 10.36 -1.99
N PRO A 180 -3.66 10.36 -0.78
CA PRO A 180 -2.37 9.73 -0.54
C PRO A 180 -2.33 8.29 -1.08
N GLY A 181 -1.25 7.92 -1.75
CA GLY A 181 -1.11 6.62 -2.41
C GLY A 181 -2.06 6.37 -3.59
N GLY A 182 -2.87 7.37 -3.99
CA GLY A 182 -3.82 7.28 -5.09
C GLY A 182 -3.13 7.13 -6.44
N SER A 183 -3.74 6.32 -7.32
CA SER A 183 -3.26 6.07 -8.69
C SER A 183 -4.11 6.81 -9.71
N SER A 184 -3.50 7.21 -10.83
CA SER A 184 -4.19 7.73 -12.00
C SER A 184 -4.18 6.67 -13.10
N ILE A 185 -5.37 6.23 -13.55
CA ILE A 185 -5.53 5.12 -14.50
C ILE A 185 -6.58 5.53 -15.52
N ALA A 186 -6.24 5.54 -16.81
CA ALA A 186 -7.17 5.99 -17.84
C ALA A 186 -8.15 4.88 -18.22
N VAL A 187 -7.69 3.67 -18.47
CA VAL A 187 -8.53 2.56 -18.93
C VAL A 187 -8.20 1.26 -18.20
N VAL A 188 -9.24 0.48 -17.89
CA VAL A 188 -9.11 -0.92 -17.48
C VAL A 188 -9.87 -1.80 -18.48
N ALA A 189 -9.19 -2.79 -19.05
CA ALA A 189 -9.76 -3.79 -19.93
C ALA A 189 -9.66 -5.18 -19.29
N GLU A 190 -10.78 -5.87 -19.14
CA GLU A 190 -10.83 -7.22 -18.56
C GLU A 190 -11.55 -8.20 -19.46
N LYS A 191 -10.85 -9.28 -19.84
CA LYS A 191 -11.39 -10.42 -20.63
C LYS A 191 -12.07 -10.00 -21.93
N VAL A 192 -11.48 -9.06 -22.66
CA VAL A 192 -12.02 -8.50 -23.89
C VAL A 192 -10.96 -8.51 -25.00
N LYS A 193 -11.40 -8.58 -26.26
CA LYS A 193 -10.59 -8.27 -27.42
C LYS A 193 -10.78 -6.80 -27.74
N LEU A 194 -9.85 -5.96 -27.28
CA LEU A 194 -9.93 -4.50 -27.41
C LEU A 194 -9.12 -4.02 -28.60
N GLU A 195 -9.79 -3.38 -29.54
CA GLU A 195 -9.18 -2.66 -30.65
C GLU A 195 -9.30 -1.15 -30.42
N LEU A 196 -8.15 -0.48 -30.38
CA LEU A 196 -8.05 0.98 -30.26
C LEU A 196 -7.51 1.54 -31.57
N VAL A 197 -8.23 2.51 -32.14
CA VAL A 197 -7.88 3.16 -33.42
C VAL A 197 -7.89 4.68 -33.23
N ARG A 198 -6.77 5.35 -33.53
CA ARG A 198 -6.62 6.81 -33.38
C ARG A 198 -7.07 7.32 -32.01
N CYS A 199 -6.73 6.58 -30.95
CA CYS A 199 -7.09 6.92 -29.57
C CYS A 199 -5.88 7.46 -28.80
N THR A 200 -6.15 8.34 -27.84
CA THR A 200 -5.18 8.75 -26.82
C THR A 200 -5.67 8.31 -25.45
N LEU A 201 -4.86 7.56 -24.70
CA LEU A 201 -5.13 7.19 -23.33
C LEU A 201 -4.11 7.90 -22.44
N GLN A 202 -4.59 8.81 -21.60
CA GLN A 202 -3.73 9.63 -20.75
C GLN A 202 -4.06 9.44 -19.28
N ALA A 203 -3.08 8.98 -18.51
CA ALA A 203 -3.09 9.00 -17.06
C ALA A 203 -2.32 10.23 -16.54
N GLY A 204 -2.89 10.93 -15.57
CA GLY A 204 -2.22 12.02 -14.86
C GLY A 204 -1.20 11.52 -13.84
N ASP A 205 -0.62 12.44 -13.07
CA ASP A 205 0.31 12.09 -12.00
C ASP A 205 -0.37 11.34 -10.87
N ALA A 206 0.30 10.33 -10.33
CA ALA A 206 -0.11 9.64 -9.14
C ALA A 206 0.32 10.39 -7.88
N LYS A 207 -0.29 10.06 -6.73
CA LYS A 207 -0.03 10.70 -5.45
C LYS A 207 0.97 9.93 -4.62
N HIS A 208 1.80 10.66 -3.86
CA HIS A 208 2.73 10.08 -2.90
C HIS A 208 1.97 9.30 -1.82
N GLY A 209 2.58 8.26 -1.29
CA GLY A 209 2.13 7.56 -0.10
C GLY A 209 2.23 8.45 1.14
N GLU A 210 1.40 8.18 2.11
CA GLU A 210 1.40 8.88 3.39
C GLU A 210 2.55 8.40 4.27
N SER A 211 3.17 9.34 4.98
CA SER A 211 4.12 9.07 6.05
C SER A 211 3.41 9.28 7.38
N SER A 212 3.64 8.42 8.35
CA SER A 212 3.10 8.60 9.70
C SER A 212 3.99 9.53 10.51
N ASP A 213 3.38 10.37 11.33
CA ASP A 213 4.10 11.21 12.28
C ASP A 213 4.72 10.35 13.39
N ASN A 214 5.86 10.80 13.94
CA ASN A 214 6.52 10.13 15.05
C ASN A 214 5.70 10.22 16.32
N TYR A 215 5.95 9.30 17.27
CA TYR A 215 5.35 9.36 18.59
C TYR A 215 5.86 10.59 19.34
N GLU A 216 4.94 11.34 19.96
CA GLU A 216 5.27 12.54 20.73
C GLU A 216 5.74 12.22 22.16
N MET A 217 5.37 11.05 22.68
CA MET A 217 5.67 10.62 24.06
C MET A 217 6.29 9.23 24.08
N ASP A 218 7.14 9.01 25.06
CA ASP A 218 7.66 7.69 25.41
C ASP A 218 6.53 6.77 25.91
N ALA A 219 6.80 5.46 25.94
CA ALA A 219 5.89 4.51 26.55
C ALA A 219 5.76 4.77 28.06
N GLN A 220 4.69 4.23 28.67
CA GLN A 220 4.38 4.47 30.07
C GLN A 220 5.55 4.09 31.00
N PRO A 221 5.99 5.02 31.88
CA PRO A 221 7.06 4.74 32.83
C PRO A 221 6.59 3.82 33.95
N GLY A 222 7.52 3.18 34.61
CA GLY A 222 7.32 2.35 35.78
C GLY A 222 6.72 3.11 36.96
N ARG A 223 6.27 2.39 37.96
CA ARG A 223 5.73 2.90 39.23
C ARG A 223 6.75 2.65 40.35
N VAL A 224 6.94 3.62 41.23
CA VAL A 224 7.84 3.53 42.36
C VAL A 224 7.38 2.45 43.33
N GLY A 225 8.30 1.65 43.86
CA GLY A 225 8.01 0.64 44.87
C GLY A 225 7.59 1.28 46.21
N GLY A 226 6.73 0.60 46.96
CA GLY A 226 6.32 1.05 48.29
C GLY A 226 7.40 0.86 49.33
N ASP A 227 7.45 1.75 50.30
CA ASP A 227 8.42 1.72 51.43
C ASP A 227 8.12 0.59 52.38
N GLY A 228 9.16 0.06 53.03
CA GLY A 228 9.02 -0.89 54.15
C GLY A 228 8.54 -0.23 55.43
N ALA A 229 7.83 -0.96 56.28
CA ALA A 229 7.38 -0.47 57.57
C ALA A 229 8.58 -0.27 58.56
N PRO A 230 8.58 0.80 59.39
CA PRO A 230 9.65 1.04 60.35
C PRO A 230 9.71 -0.06 61.44
N ALA A 231 10.90 -0.26 61.97
CA ALA A 231 11.09 -1.19 63.10
C ALA A 231 10.31 -0.72 64.33
N CYS A 232 10.03 -1.61 65.23
CA CYS A 232 9.33 -1.37 66.49
C CYS A 232 7.93 -0.72 66.37
N SER A 233 7.33 -0.77 65.21
CA SER A 233 6.04 -0.15 64.92
C SER A 233 4.85 -1.15 65.00
N ALA A 234 5.11 -2.45 64.91
CA ALA A 234 4.12 -3.53 64.91
C ALA A 234 4.73 -4.83 65.42
N LEU A 235 3.92 -5.91 65.46
CA LEU A 235 4.40 -7.26 65.78
C LEU A 235 5.32 -7.83 64.69
N SER A 236 5.12 -7.40 63.47
CA SER A 236 6.02 -7.66 62.31
C SER A 236 6.08 -6.44 61.41
N GLY A 237 7.29 -6.01 61.01
CA GLY A 237 7.49 -4.93 60.03
C GLY A 237 7.14 -5.41 58.64
N ALA A 238 6.06 -4.92 58.11
CA ALA A 238 5.63 -5.29 56.75
C ALA A 238 6.65 -4.84 55.70
N GLY A 239 6.97 -5.70 54.74
CA GLY A 239 7.69 -5.29 53.55
C GLY A 239 6.86 -4.37 52.66
N GLY A 240 7.50 -3.46 51.95
CA GLY A 240 6.84 -2.63 50.92
C GLY A 240 6.18 -3.50 49.85
N ILE A 241 5.15 -2.97 49.24
CA ILE A 241 4.42 -3.62 48.12
C ILE A 241 4.53 -2.74 46.90
N SER A 242 4.51 -3.31 45.71
CA SER A 242 4.53 -2.59 44.42
C SER A 242 3.20 -2.88 43.71
N ASP A 243 2.56 -1.80 43.24
CA ASP A 243 1.35 -1.94 42.41
C ASP A 243 1.77 -2.41 41.00
N PRO A 244 1.07 -3.41 40.44
CA PRO A 244 1.33 -3.85 39.06
C PRO A 244 1.21 -2.69 38.05
N LEU A 245 2.06 -2.70 37.01
CA LEU A 245 1.93 -1.85 35.84
C LEU A 245 1.51 -2.72 34.68
N GLU A 246 0.32 -2.45 34.14
CA GLU A 246 -0.21 -3.09 32.94
C GLU A 246 0.36 -2.38 31.69
N CYS A 247 0.91 -3.15 30.78
CA CYS A 247 1.53 -2.73 29.52
C CYS A 247 0.87 -3.46 28.35
N ASP A 248 -0.41 -3.17 28.09
CA ASP A 248 -1.29 -3.89 27.17
C ASP A 248 -1.41 -5.39 27.51
N GLU A 249 -0.69 -6.28 26.81
CA GLU A 249 -0.74 -7.73 27.04
C GLU A 249 0.26 -8.21 28.11
N ASP A 250 1.20 -7.36 28.51
CA ASP A 250 2.27 -7.67 29.46
C ASP A 250 2.03 -6.93 30.79
N VAL A 251 2.54 -7.49 31.90
CA VAL A 251 2.48 -6.88 33.22
C VAL A 251 3.87 -6.90 33.85
N THR A 252 4.26 -5.79 34.48
CA THR A 252 5.50 -5.69 35.24
C THR A 252 5.17 -5.35 36.70
N VAL A 253 5.86 -6.00 37.65
CA VAL A 253 5.64 -5.83 39.10
C VAL A 253 6.98 -5.81 39.81
N GLY A 254 7.19 -4.87 40.70
CA GLY A 254 8.33 -4.90 41.62
C GLY A 254 8.18 -5.99 42.69
N GLY A 255 9.29 -6.60 43.06
CA GLY A 255 9.32 -7.61 44.14
C GLY A 255 8.87 -7.03 45.47
N ILE A 256 8.11 -7.79 46.24
CA ILE A 256 7.67 -7.40 47.60
C ILE A 256 8.91 -7.37 48.53
N GLY A 257 9.02 -6.36 49.36
CA GLY A 257 10.08 -6.24 50.37
C GLY A 257 9.99 -7.32 51.45
N GLY A 258 11.13 -7.67 52.02
CA GLY A 258 11.20 -8.65 53.10
C GLY A 258 10.43 -8.19 54.37
N GLN A 259 9.87 -9.12 55.14
CA GLN A 259 9.17 -8.85 56.38
C GLN A 259 10.15 -8.87 57.56
N GLY A 260 10.19 -7.79 58.38
CA GLY A 260 10.95 -7.71 59.60
C GLY A 260 10.25 -8.32 60.82
N ALA A 261 10.96 -9.16 61.57
CA ALA A 261 10.44 -9.78 62.78
C ALA A 261 11.46 -9.62 63.96
N PRO A 262 11.08 -9.94 65.18
CA PRO A 262 11.98 -9.72 66.34
C PRO A 262 13.31 -10.44 66.23
N ALA A 263 13.34 -11.67 65.78
CA ALA A 263 14.54 -12.52 65.75
C ALA A 263 14.95 -12.95 64.35
N THR A 264 14.10 -12.75 63.35
CA THR A 264 14.33 -13.13 61.98
C THR A 264 14.10 -11.95 61.04
N ALA A 265 14.73 -11.98 59.87
CA ALA A 265 14.53 -10.99 58.84
C ALA A 265 14.20 -11.71 57.51
N GLY A 266 13.10 -11.31 56.91
CA GLY A 266 12.65 -11.87 55.61
C GLY A 266 13.52 -11.42 54.46
N GLN A 267 13.60 -12.26 53.47
CA GLN A 267 14.18 -11.91 52.16
C GLN A 267 13.10 -11.22 51.32
N GLY A 268 13.50 -10.26 50.50
CA GLY A 268 12.64 -9.70 49.46
C GLY A 268 12.36 -10.70 48.36
N ASN A 269 11.27 -10.50 47.65
CA ASN A 269 10.89 -11.34 46.49
C ASN A 269 11.59 -10.80 45.19
N PRO A 270 11.80 -11.66 44.21
CA PRO A 270 12.21 -11.17 42.88
C PRO A 270 11.12 -10.29 42.27
N GLY A 271 11.47 -9.42 41.33
CA GLY A 271 10.53 -8.69 40.48
C GLY A 271 9.96 -9.56 39.36
N SER A 272 8.93 -9.10 38.68
CA SER A 272 8.30 -9.78 37.54
C SER A 272 8.25 -8.85 36.33
N PRO A 273 8.52 -9.36 35.10
CA PRO A 273 9.04 -10.70 34.81
C PRO A 273 10.33 -11.03 35.55
N GLU A 274 10.54 -12.30 35.92
CA GLU A 274 11.78 -12.73 36.57
C GLU A 274 12.94 -12.73 35.56
N GLY A 275 14.06 -12.15 35.96
CA GLY A 275 15.31 -12.09 35.22
C GLY A 275 16.52 -12.53 36.03
N ALA A 276 17.68 -12.42 35.46
CA ALA A 276 18.92 -12.84 36.11
C ALA A 276 19.35 -11.90 37.24
N THR A 277 18.94 -10.65 37.20
CA THR A 277 19.44 -9.60 38.10
C THR A 277 18.41 -9.09 39.12
N ASN A 278 17.14 -9.22 38.88
CA ASN A 278 16.05 -8.68 39.71
C ASN A 278 15.69 -9.55 40.92
N THR A 279 16.69 -10.18 41.53
CA THR A 279 16.52 -11.05 42.70
C THR A 279 16.15 -10.24 43.93
N GLY A 280 15.42 -10.84 44.84
CA GLY A 280 15.12 -10.26 46.15
C GLY A 280 16.36 -10.12 47.01
N GLY A 281 16.46 -9.02 47.79
CA GLY A 281 17.49 -8.76 48.74
C GLY A 281 17.46 -9.71 49.94
N ILE A 282 18.62 -10.12 50.39
CA ILE A 282 18.74 -11.04 51.55
C ILE A 282 18.38 -10.28 52.84
N GLY A 283 17.56 -10.88 53.69
CA GLY A 283 17.25 -10.36 55.00
C GLY A 283 18.47 -10.43 55.94
N GLN A 284 18.51 -9.60 56.96
CA GLN A 284 19.60 -9.51 57.93
C GLN A 284 19.89 -10.88 58.58
N ARG A 285 21.16 -11.32 58.53
CA ARG A 285 21.63 -12.59 59.14
C ARG A 285 22.77 -12.35 60.15
N ALA A 286 22.67 -12.90 61.35
CA ALA A 286 23.70 -12.78 62.35
C ALA A 286 24.32 -11.35 62.46
N ALA A 287 25.58 -11.18 62.17
CA ALA A 287 26.28 -9.90 62.13
C ALA A 287 26.24 -9.21 60.75
N ALA A 288 25.59 -9.77 59.72
CA ALA A 288 25.53 -9.18 58.39
C ALA A 288 24.27 -8.31 58.25
N PHE A 289 24.42 -7.20 57.50
CA PHE A 289 23.32 -6.32 57.12
C PHE A 289 22.40 -7.03 56.12
N CYS A 290 21.17 -6.56 55.97
CA CYS A 290 20.34 -6.91 54.82
C CYS A 290 20.98 -6.44 53.52
N SER A 291 20.52 -6.92 52.37
CA SER A 291 20.93 -6.41 51.08
C SER A 291 19.75 -5.78 50.35
N VAL A 292 20.06 -4.81 49.49
CA VAL A 292 19.10 -4.20 48.57
C VAL A 292 18.58 -5.23 47.60
N GLY A 293 17.40 -5.00 47.04
CA GLY A 293 16.85 -5.79 45.91
C GLY A 293 17.68 -5.58 44.64
N GLY A 294 17.78 -6.61 43.82
CA GLY A 294 18.45 -6.54 42.53
C GLY A 294 17.70 -5.67 41.51
N PRO A 295 18.39 -4.97 40.62
CA PRO A 295 17.75 -4.16 39.59
C PRO A 295 17.06 -5.04 38.51
N GLY A 296 15.96 -4.58 37.97
CA GLY A 296 15.32 -5.17 36.81
C GLY A 296 16.13 -4.95 35.53
N GLY A 297 16.15 -5.95 34.67
CA GLY A 297 16.77 -5.88 33.34
C GLY A 297 15.94 -5.02 32.38
N ARG A 298 16.62 -4.45 31.38
CA ARG A 298 15.96 -3.73 30.30
C ARG A 298 15.14 -4.67 29.42
N GLY A 299 13.95 -4.23 28.99
CA GLY A 299 13.12 -4.92 27.99
C GLY A 299 13.83 -5.00 26.63
N GLN A 300 13.53 -6.07 25.90
CA GLN A 300 14.06 -6.26 24.56
C GLN A 300 13.43 -5.27 23.58
N ASP A 301 14.22 -4.67 22.69
CA ASP A 301 13.74 -3.78 21.64
C ASP A 301 12.91 -4.59 20.60
N GLY A 302 11.91 -3.95 20.03
CA GLY A 302 11.09 -4.52 18.95
C GLY A 302 11.89 -4.67 17.66
N ALA A 303 11.61 -5.72 16.90
CA ALA A 303 12.21 -5.89 15.57
C ALA A 303 11.69 -4.81 14.61
N PRO A 304 12.54 -4.21 13.78
CA PRO A 304 12.10 -3.23 12.80
C PRO A 304 11.31 -3.89 11.65
N GLY A 305 10.40 -3.14 11.05
CA GLY A 305 9.63 -3.53 9.88
C GLY A 305 10.46 -3.45 8.60
N GLU A 306 10.22 -4.37 7.67
CA GLU A 306 10.89 -4.36 6.36
C GLU A 306 10.27 -3.33 5.42
N GLY A 307 11.08 -2.77 4.51
CA GLY A 307 10.59 -1.92 3.43
C GLY A 307 9.69 -2.68 2.47
N GLY A 308 8.72 -1.98 1.89
CA GLY A 308 7.85 -2.54 0.87
C GLY A 308 8.64 -2.99 -0.36
N VAL A 309 8.42 -4.21 -0.84
CA VAL A 309 9.07 -4.77 -2.03
C VAL A 309 8.05 -5.42 -2.95
N GLY A 310 8.36 -5.50 -4.24
CA GLY A 310 7.48 -6.10 -5.24
C GLY A 310 6.72 -5.05 -6.07
N LEU A 311 5.94 -5.54 -7.02
CA LEU A 311 5.25 -4.70 -8.01
C LEU A 311 3.89 -4.17 -7.50
N GLY A 312 3.38 -4.70 -6.40
CA GLY A 312 2.00 -4.46 -6.00
C GLY A 312 1.02 -5.33 -6.79
N GLN A 313 -0.23 -4.90 -6.88
CA GLN A 313 -1.30 -5.66 -7.51
C GLN A 313 -2.14 -4.78 -8.42
N ILE A 314 -2.57 -5.33 -9.56
CA ILE A 314 -3.57 -4.74 -10.44
C ILE A 314 -4.85 -5.57 -10.43
N THR A 315 -5.98 -4.86 -10.42
CA THR A 315 -7.31 -5.44 -10.45
C THR A 315 -8.23 -4.54 -11.29
N ARG A 316 -9.49 -4.93 -11.48
CA ARG A 316 -10.50 -4.07 -12.10
C ARG A 316 -10.68 -2.73 -11.36
N SER A 317 -10.44 -2.69 -10.05
CA SER A 317 -10.52 -1.45 -9.25
C SER A 317 -9.26 -0.57 -9.32
N GLY A 318 -8.24 -0.99 -10.06
CA GLY A 318 -7.01 -0.25 -10.27
C GLY A 318 -5.77 -0.93 -9.67
N TYR A 319 -4.81 -0.12 -9.27
CA TYR A 319 -3.51 -0.53 -8.72
C TYR A 319 -3.46 -0.31 -7.20
N LYS A 320 -2.80 -1.23 -6.50
CA LYS A 320 -2.41 -1.11 -5.10
C LYS A 320 -0.94 -1.50 -4.94
N GLY A 321 -0.12 -0.56 -4.43
CA GLY A 321 1.29 -0.79 -4.11
C GLY A 321 1.49 -1.61 -2.82
N VAL A 322 2.74 -1.81 -2.43
CA VAL A 322 3.13 -2.55 -1.22
C VAL A 322 3.58 -1.56 -0.15
N ASP A 323 2.84 -1.49 0.93
CA ASP A 323 3.21 -0.67 2.07
C ASP A 323 4.45 -1.24 2.77
N GLY A 324 5.21 -0.41 3.48
CA GLY A 324 6.23 -0.86 4.40
C GLY A 324 5.61 -1.64 5.57
N ALA A 325 6.36 -2.58 6.12
CA ALA A 325 5.91 -3.32 7.30
C ALA A 325 6.01 -2.45 8.56
N ASN A 326 5.09 -2.66 9.50
CA ASN A 326 5.20 -2.05 10.82
C ASN A 326 6.36 -2.68 11.59
N GLY A 327 7.03 -1.90 12.44
CA GLY A 327 7.93 -2.40 13.45
C GLY A 327 7.19 -3.19 14.53
N ALA A 328 7.89 -4.09 15.18
CA ALA A 328 7.36 -4.82 16.33
C ALA A 328 7.41 -3.95 17.60
N ARG A 329 6.56 -4.26 18.55
CA ARG A 329 6.58 -3.65 19.86
C ARG A 329 7.79 -4.09 20.67
N GLY A 330 8.37 -3.19 21.49
CA GLY A 330 9.37 -3.51 22.52
C GLY A 330 8.75 -4.28 23.69
N ARG A 331 9.56 -5.04 24.41
CA ARG A 331 9.13 -5.71 25.63
C ARG A 331 9.19 -4.76 26.84
N PRO A 332 8.32 -4.92 27.86
CA PRO A 332 8.47 -4.16 29.09
C PRO A 332 9.77 -4.52 29.81
N GLY A 333 10.28 -3.60 30.60
CA GLY A 333 11.39 -3.86 31.52
C GLY A 333 10.95 -4.77 32.67
N GLU A 334 11.91 -5.47 33.25
CA GLU A 334 11.66 -6.31 34.43
C GLU A 334 11.41 -5.44 35.67
N GLY A 335 10.56 -5.87 36.56
CA GLY A 335 10.45 -5.23 37.87
C GLY A 335 11.72 -5.44 38.70
N GLY A 336 12.12 -4.48 39.53
CA GLY A 336 13.20 -4.64 40.49
C GLY A 336 12.85 -5.60 41.61
N GLY A 337 13.83 -6.23 42.25
CA GLY A 337 13.63 -7.10 43.41
C GLY A 337 13.29 -6.31 44.66
N GLY A 338 12.52 -6.89 45.59
CA GLY A 338 12.29 -6.32 46.90
C GLY A 338 13.55 -6.34 47.81
N GLY A 339 13.74 -5.36 48.63
CA GLY A 339 14.84 -5.29 49.61
C GLY A 339 14.65 -6.31 50.78
N GLY A 340 15.74 -6.71 51.42
CA GLY A 340 15.72 -7.55 52.60
C GLY A 340 15.29 -6.76 53.85
N ALA A 341 14.67 -7.44 54.79
CA ALA A 341 14.28 -6.84 56.10
C ALA A 341 15.40 -6.87 57.12
N SER A 342 15.25 -6.13 58.20
CA SER A 342 16.10 -6.18 59.39
C SER A 342 15.42 -6.93 60.55
N ARG A 343 16.11 -7.09 61.68
CA ARG A 343 15.61 -7.69 62.91
C ARG A 343 15.28 -6.64 63.97
N GLY A 344 14.29 -6.83 64.76
CA GLY A 344 13.95 -6.02 65.96
C GLY A 344 14.87 -6.24 67.16
N ARG A 345 15.80 -7.19 67.06
CA ARG A 345 16.89 -7.42 68.03
C ARG A 345 18.19 -7.70 67.31
N PHE A 346 19.21 -6.91 67.62
CA PHE A 346 20.56 -7.11 67.13
C PHE A 346 21.56 -6.83 68.28
N GLU A 347 22.35 -7.85 68.67
CA GLU A 347 23.25 -7.80 69.83
C GLU A 347 22.54 -7.34 71.14
N ALA A 348 22.97 -6.23 71.74
CA ALA A 348 22.33 -5.64 72.90
C ALA A 348 21.19 -4.68 72.54
N ALA A 349 21.08 -4.26 71.29
CA ALA A 349 20.03 -3.35 70.80
C ALA A 349 18.70 -4.11 70.57
N ARG A 350 17.62 -3.48 70.99
CA ARG A 350 16.27 -4.04 70.85
C ARG A 350 15.20 -2.95 70.91
N CYS A 351 14.04 -3.23 70.39
CA CYS A 351 12.89 -2.36 70.54
C CYS A 351 12.57 -2.08 72.02
N PRO A 352 11.93 -0.94 72.37
CA PRO A 352 11.51 -0.62 73.75
C PRO A 352 10.70 -1.75 74.41
N ALA A 353 10.95 -1.99 75.72
CA ALA A 353 10.44 -3.15 76.44
C ALA A 353 8.91 -3.25 76.56
N MET A 354 8.18 -2.12 76.32
CA MET A 354 6.70 -2.06 76.41
C MET A 354 6.06 -1.82 75.04
N GLY A 355 6.81 -1.92 73.91
CA GLY A 355 6.34 -1.65 72.55
C GLY A 355 6.39 -2.86 71.64
N PRO A 356 5.92 -2.71 70.42
CA PRO A 356 6.07 -3.70 69.33
C PRO A 356 7.57 -4.00 69.12
N THR A 357 7.86 -5.22 68.69
CA THR A 357 9.23 -5.75 68.62
C THR A 357 9.69 -6.14 67.19
N SER A 358 9.00 -5.66 66.16
CA SER A 358 9.37 -5.96 64.77
C SER A 358 10.71 -5.38 64.37
N GLY A 359 11.44 -6.03 63.47
CA GLY A 359 12.47 -5.38 62.65
C GLY A 359 11.82 -4.51 61.58
N ALA A 360 12.60 -3.69 60.90
CA ALA A 360 12.15 -2.90 59.76
C ALA A 360 11.95 -3.77 58.53
N GLY A 361 10.86 -3.50 57.78
CA GLY A 361 10.57 -4.15 56.49
C GLY A 361 11.50 -3.66 55.40
N GLY A 362 11.80 -4.50 54.40
CA GLY A 362 12.46 -4.09 53.17
C GLY A 362 11.52 -3.29 52.27
N GLY A 363 12.04 -2.38 51.47
CA GLY A 363 11.28 -1.68 50.40
C GLY A 363 10.91 -2.59 49.24
N ALA A 364 9.79 -2.35 48.59
CA ALA A 364 9.44 -3.06 47.36
C ALA A 364 10.33 -2.63 46.20
N GLY A 365 10.53 -3.49 45.21
CA GLY A 365 11.11 -3.11 43.93
C GLY A 365 10.22 -2.14 43.16
N GLY A 366 10.80 -1.28 42.34
CA GLY A 366 10.07 -0.49 41.36
C GLY A 366 9.59 -1.36 40.18
N THR A 367 8.50 -1.01 39.53
CA THR A 367 8.09 -1.72 38.31
C THR A 367 8.96 -1.31 37.13
N GLY A 368 9.14 -2.22 36.14
CA GLY A 368 9.74 -1.89 34.86
C GLY A 368 8.84 -0.93 34.06
N GLY A 369 9.44 -0.16 33.15
CA GLY A 369 8.70 0.65 32.18
C GLY A 369 8.08 -0.22 31.08
N CYS A 370 6.99 0.24 30.48
CA CYS A 370 6.36 -0.44 29.34
C CYS A 370 7.24 -0.41 28.09
N GLY A 371 7.16 -1.43 27.24
CA GLY A 371 7.79 -1.43 25.94
C GLY A 371 7.13 -0.44 24.97
N GLY A 372 7.95 0.20 24.13
CA GLY A 372 7.50 1.15 23.12
C GLY A 372 6.70 0.47 22.01
N LEU A 373 5.73 1.16 21.43
CA LEU A 373 4.97 0.71 20.27
C LEU A 373 5.88 0.70 19.03
N GLY A 374 5.66 -0.29 18.13
CA GLY A 374 6.34 -0.32 16.84
C GLY A 374 5.93 0.85 15.96
N GLY A 375 6.88 1.39 15.20
CA GLY A 375 6.64 2.41 14.19
C GLY A 375 5.78 1.85 13.06
N ARG A 376 4.90 2.66 12.50
CA ARG A 376 4.09 2.28 11.35
C ARG A 376 4.94 2.28 10.09
N GLY A 377 4.67 1.31 9.19
CA GLY A 377 5.23 1.32 7.85
C GLY A 377 4.69 2.49 7.02
N GLY A 378 5.51 3.00 6.10
CA GLY A 378 5.09 4.02 5.14
C GLY A 378 4.11 3.45 4.11
N GLN A 379 3.13 4.22 3.69
CA GLN A 379 2.19 3.84 2.65
C GLN A 379 2.88 3.82 1.29
N ALA A 380 2.50 2.86 0.41
CA ALA A 380 2.97 2.86 -0.97
C ALA A 380 2.52 4.09 -1.75
N GLY A 381 3.35 4.56 -2.68
CA GLY A 381 2.96 5.55 -3.67
C GLY A 381 2.03 4.97 -4.73
N GLY A 382 1.12 5.79 -5.26
CA GLY A 382 0.24 5.42 -6.36
C GLY A 382 0.97 5.32 -7.69
N SER A 383 0.38 4.64 -8.67
CA SER A 383 0.93 4.49 -10.02
C SER A 383 0.15 5.28 -11.05
N SER A 384 0.85 5.79 -12.07
CA SER A 384 0.26 6.35 -13.28
C SER A 384 0.28 5.30 -14.39
N ILE A 385 -0.92 4.92 -14.90
CA ILE A 385 -1.06 3.81 -15.84
C ILE A 385 -2.07 4.18 -16.93
N ALA A 386 -1.63 4.23 -18.20
CA ALA A 386 -2.56 4.54 -19.28
C ALA A 386 -3.57 3.42 -19.52
N LEU A 387 -3.15 2.15 -19.46
CA LEU A 387 -4.01 0.99 -19.70
C LEU A 387 -3.68 -0.17 -18.75
N ILE A 388 -4.67 -0.65 -18.02
CA ILE A 388 -4.59 -1.95 -17.33
C ILE A 388 -5.28 -3.02 -18.20
N SER A 389 -4.56 -4.11 -18.50
CA SER A 389 -5.05 -5.28 -19.24
C SER A 389 -5.11 -6.50 -18.33
N LEU A 390 -6.32 -7.01 -18.08
CA LEU A 390 -6.56 -8.22 -17.29
C LEU A 390 -7.05 -9.33 -18.22
N ALA A 391 -6.14 -10.17 -18.68
CA ALA A 391 -6.40 -11.26 -19.63
C ALA A 391 -7.16 -10.80 -20.90
N SER A 392 -6.77 -9.64 -21.46
CA SER A 392 -7.38 -9.04 -22.63
C SER A 392 -6.43 -9.05 -23.82
N GLU A 393 -6.96 -9.31 -25.02
CA GLU A 393 -6.23 -9.19 -26.29
C GLU A 393 -6.30 -7.74 -26.76
N LEU A 394 -5.15 -7.10 -26.95
CA LEU A 394 -5.03 -5.70 -27.32
C LEU A 394 -4.56 -5.56 -28.78
N ARG A 395 -5.22 -4.71 -29.55
CA ARG A 395 -4.83 -4.30 -30.90
C ARG A 395 -4.84 -2.79 -31.00
N PHE A 396 -3.77 -2.23 -31.56
CA PHE A 396 -3.58 -0.79 -31.65
C PHE A 396 -3.34 -0.37 -33.09
N GLN A 397 -3.94 0.76 -33.45
CA GLN A 397 -3.67 1.46 -34.70
C GLN A 397 -3.64 2.98 -34.43
N GLU A 398 -2.48 3.63 -34.59
CA GLU A 398 -2.29 5.07 -34.37
C GLU A 398 -2.72 5.51 -32.95
N VAL A 399 -2.30 4.77 -31.91
CA VAL A 399 -2.65 5.03 -30.53
C VAL A 399 -1.52 5.72 -29.78
N THR A 400 -1.84 6.67 -28.92
CA THR A 400 -0.89 7.29 -28.00
C THR A 400 -1.24 6.91 -26.56
N LEU A 401 -0.28 6.34 -25.82
CA LEU A 401 -0.42 6.00 -24.42
C LEU A 401 0.46 6.94 -23.58
N VAL A 402 -0.15 7.71 -22.70
CA VAL A 402 0.55 8.68 -21.85
C VAL A 402 0.37 8.30 -20.38
N ALA A 403 1.50 8.11 -19.69
CA ALA A 403 1.50 7.96 -18.24
C ALA A 403 2.26 9.12 -17.60
N GLY A 404 1.68 9.74 -16.59
CA GLY A 404 2.30 10.76 -15.75
C GLY A 404 3.31 10.13 -14.77
N LYS A 405 3.68 10.88 -13.73
CA LYS A 405 4.64 10.44 -12.73
C LYS A 405 4.01 9.46 -11.74
N GLY A 406 4.80 8.46 -11.32
CA GLY A 406 4.50 7.64 -10.15
C GLY A 406 4.67 8.43 -8.85
N GLY A 407 3.87 8.14 -7.83
CA GLY A 407 3.98 8.73 -6.50
C GLY A 407 5.12 8.11 -5.71
N ASN A 408 5.86 8.89 -4.92
CA ASN A 408 6.85 8.35 -4.00
C ASN A 408 6.17 7.55 -2.89
N GLY A 409 6.83 6.54 -2.36
CA GLY A 409 6.42 5.86 -1.14
C GLY A 409 6.52 6.78 0.08
N GLY A 410 5.68 6.57 1.08
CA GLY A 410 5.73 7.23 2.37
C GLY A 410 6.89 6.70 3.22
N ALA A 411 7.40 7.54 4.11
CA ALA A 411 8.42 7.14 5.07
C ALA A 411 7.86 6.23 6.16
N GLY A 412 8.66 5.27 6.62
CA GLY A 412 8.40 4.55 7.87
C GLY A 412 8.52 5.48 9.08
N GLN A 413 7.77 5.18 10.13
CA GLN A 413 7.78 5.90 11.40
C GLN A 413 8.84 5.32 12.35
N HIS A 414 9.48 6.15 13.17
CA HIS A 414 10.29 5.65 14.29
C HIS A 414 9.46 4.86 15.29
N GLY A 415 10.03 3.80 15.83
CA GLY A 415 9.46 3.14 16.99
C GLY A 415 9.40 4.06 18.21
N GLN A 416 8.38 3.87 19.04
CA GLN A 416 8.25 4.60 20.28
C GLN A 416 9.37 4.22 21.26
N ILE A 417 9.92 5.18 21.97
CA ILE A 417 10.90 4.93 23.03
C ILE A 417 10.21 4.16 24.17
N GLY A 418 10.89 3.16 24.74
CA GLY A 418 10.39 2.42 25.89
C GLY A 418 10.35 3.28 27.16
N GLY A 419 9.39 3.00 28.03
CA GLY A 419 9.20 3.73 29.30
C GLY A 419 10.39 3.54 30.26
N ALA A 420 10.69 4.55 31.04
CA ALA A 420 11.69 4.46 32.11
C ALA A 420 11.21 3.47 33.19
N GLY A 421 12.13 2.65 33.75
CA GLY A 421 11.88 1.91 34.97
C GLY A 421 11.82 2.82 36.19
N ALA A 422 11.11 2.43 37.21
CA ALA A 422 10.95 3.25 38.42
C ALA A 422 11.87 2.80 39.57
N GLU A 423 12.13 3.71 40.49
CA GLU A 423 12.91 3.44 41.70
C GLU A 423 12.17 2.44 42.63
N GLY A 424 12.97 1.64 43.36
CA GLY A 424 12.45 0.84 44.45
C GLY A 424 12.11 1.70 45.67
N GLY A 425 11.21 1.21 46.50
CA GLY A 425 10.88 1.83 47.79
C GLY A 425 12.03 1.75 48.77
N LYS A 426 12.05 2.64 49.72
CA LYS A 426 13.01 2.65 50.82
C LYS A 426 12.73 1.51 51.77
N GLY A 427 13.78 0.99 52.41
CA GLY A 427 13.58 0.15 53.58
C GLY A 427 13.03 0.97 54.74
N GLY A 428 12.30 0.32 55.67
CA GLY A 428 11.79 0.98 56.84
C GLY A 428 12.93 1.45 57.77
N ASP A 429 12.73 2.57 58.42
CA ASP A 429 13.68 3.13 59.40
C ASP A 429 13.72 2.33 60.68
N ALA A 430 14.84 2.35 61.43
CA ALA A 430 15.01 1.70 62.71
C ALA A 430 15.57 2.64 63.77
N PRO A 431 15.22 2.48 65.06
CA PRO A 431 15.84 3.22 66.16
C PRO A 431 17.31 2.89 66.34
N ASP A 432 18.04 3.80 67.03
CA ASP A 432 19.47 3.67 67.33
C ASP A 432 19.88 2.27 67.79
N GLY A 433 20.92 1.73 67.16
CA GLY A 433 21.46 0.39 67.45
C GLY A 433 20.78 -0.76 66.77
N LEU A 434 19.60 -0.56 66.15
CA LEU A 434 18.99 -1.46 65.20
C LEU A 434 19.32 -1.07 63.75
N GLN A 435 19.02 -1.90 62.81
CA GLN A 435 19.31 -1.63 61.41
C GLN A 435 18.01 -1.34 60.67
N ASP A 436 18.11 -0.39 59.74
CA ASP A 436 17.06 -0.12 58.76
C ASP A 436 16.81 -1.35 57.88
N GLY A 437 15.65 -1.44 57.31
CA GLY A 437 15.39 -2.31 56.16
C GLY A 437 16.15 -1.87 54.93
N CYS A 438 16.41 -2.77 54.01
CA CYS A 438 17.09 -2.45 52.77
C CYS A 438 16.10 -2.04 51.68
N ALA A 439 16.52 -1.10 50.82
CA ALA A 439 15.71 -0.61 49.70
C ALA A 439 15.41 -1.71 48.66
N GLY A 440 14.31 -1.58 47.98
CA GLY A 440 14.03 -2.34 46.78
C GLY A 440 14.91 -1.94 45.59
N GLY A 441 15.07 -2.82 44.61
CA GLY A 441 15.80 -2.56 43.39
C GLY A 441 15.02 -1.67 42.42
N MET A 442 15.71 -0.96 41.57
CA MET A 442 15.10 -0.19 40.49
C MET A 442 14.50 -1.14 39.42
N GLY A 443 13.35 -0.82 38.83
CA GLY A 443 12.81 -1.49 37.66
C GLY A 443 13.63 -1.18 36.40
N GLY A 444 13.64 -2.09 35.44
CA GLY A 444 14.30 -1.93 34.14
C GLY A 444 13.56 -0.98 33.22
N HIS A 445 14.27 -0.34 32.31
CA HIS A 445 13.63 0.38 31.20
C HIS A 445 12.92 -0.57 30.26
N GLY A 446 11.80 -0.18 29.68
CA GLY A 446 11.18 -0.89 28.56
C GLY A 446 12.10 -0.84 27.32
N GLY A 447 12.01 -1.85 26.46
CA GLY A 447 12.62 -1.84 25.14
C GLY A 447 11.95 -0.82 24.23
N ALA A 448 12.67 -0.20 23.31
CA ALA A 448 12.09 0.63 22.27
C ALA A 448 11.28 -0.22 21.29
N GLY A 449 10.26 0.36 20.69
CA GLY A 449 9.60 -0.23 19.51
C GLY A 449 10.55 -0.29 18.32
N GLY A 450 10.38 -1.26 17.43
CA GLY A 450 11.10 -1.29 16.17
C GLY A 450 10.62 -0.20 15.21
N ASP A 451 11.48 0.31 14.36
CA ASP A 451 11.11 1.28 13.34
C ASP A 451 10.26 0.65 12.24
N GLY A 452 9.38 1.40 11.59
CA GLY A 452 8.63 0.98 10.41
C GLY A 452 9.48 1.02 9.14
N GLY A 453 9.18 0.16 8.16
CA GLY A 453 9.80 0.18 6.83
C GLY A 453 9.17 1.23 5.90
N GLY A 454 9.89 1.69 4.87
CA GLY A 454 9.36 2.60 3.85
C GLY A 454 8.40 1.90 2.87
N GLY A 455 7.40 2.62 2.35
CA GLY A 455 6.48 2.12 1.32
C GLY A 455 7.11 2.09 -0.08
N THR A 456 6.63 1.21 -1.00
CA THR A 456 7.11 1.21 -2.40
C THR A 456 6.78 2.50 -3.12
N GLY A 457 7.64 2.93 -4.05
CA GLY A 457 7.29 3.95 -5.04
C GLY A 457 6.34 3.39 -6.10
N GLY A 458 5.47 4.25 -6.63
CA GLY A 458 4.53 3.90 -7.68
C GLY A 458 5.16 3.86 -9.06
N HIS A 459 4.53 3.19 -9.98
CA HIS A 459 5.01 3.00 -11.36
C HIS A 459 4.54 4.12 -12.30
N SER A 460 5.25 4.29 -13.44
CA SER A 460 4.79 5.02 -14.62
C SER A 460 4.77 4.06 -15.81
N LEU A 461 3.56 3.64 -16.24
CA LEU A 461 3.39 2.54 -17.19
C LEU A 461 2.42 2.92 -18.32
N ALA A 462 2.79 2.61 -19.56
CA ALA A 462 1.83 2.66 -20.65
C ALA A 462 0.82 1.52 -20.53
N ILE A 463 1.30 0.28 -20.28
CA ILE A 463 0.45 -0.89 -20.11
C ILE A 463 0.88 -1.68 -18.87
N ALA A 464 -0.03 -1.86 -17.93
CA ALA A 464 0.10 -2.85 -16.86
C ALA A 464 -0.76 -4.06 -17.23
N PHE A 465 -0.21 -5.28 -17.19
CA PHE A 465 -0.99 -6.45 -17.58
C PHE A 465 -0.88 -7.62 -16.61
N LYS A 466 -1.92 -8.42 -16.54
CA LYS A 466 -1.96 -9.68 -15.81
C LYS A 466 -2.64 -10.75 -16.65
N GLY A 467 -2.01 -11.92 -16.78
CA GLY A 467 -2.48 -13.03 -17.59
C GLY A 467 -2.14 -12.89 -19.08
N MET A 468 -2.59 -13.84 -19.86
CA MET A 468 -2.37 -13.89 -21.30
C MET A 468 -3.56 -13.32 -22.10
N PRO A 469 -3.35 -12.80 -23.31
CA PRO A 469 -2.07 -12.68 -24.02
C PRO A 469 -1.20 -11.50 -23.53
N VAL A 470 0.11 -11.58 -23.78
CA VAL A 470 1.05 -10.48 -23.54
C VAL A 470 0.71 -9.32 -24.49
N PRO A 471 0.70 -8.06 -24.02
CA PRO A 471 0.43 -6.90 -24.85
C PRO A 471 1.43 -6.75 -26.01
N PRO A 472 1.04 -6.09 -27.13
CA PRO A 472 1.98 -5.77 -28.21
C PRO A 472 3.14 -4.86 -27.73
N SER A 473 4.25 -4.88 -28.44
CA SER A 473 5.39 -4.01 -28.20
C SER A 473 5.16 -2.61 -28.79
N GLU A 474 5.87 -1.60 -28.26
CA GLU A 474 5.86 -0.26 -28.84
C GLU A 474 6.27 -0.29 -30.32
N GLY A 475 5.66 0.57 -31.13
CA GLY A 475 5.81 0.56 -32.58
C GLY A 475 4.89 -0.40 -33.31
N GLN A 476 4.17 -1.27 -32.58
CA GLN A 476 3.10 -2.13 -33.14
C GLN A 476 1.74 -1.42 -33.06
N GLY A 477 1.62 -0.28 -33.73
CA GLY A 477 0.39 0.51 -33.80
C GLY A 477 0.18 1.52 -32.69
N PHE A 478 1.15 1.70 -31.76
CA PHE A 478 1.10 2.73 -30.72
C PHE A 478 2.46 3.32 -30.38
N THR A 479 2.41 4.50 -29.76
CA THR A 479 3.55 5.19 -29.11
C THR A 479 3.27 5.38 -27.63
N ALA A 480 4.33 5.53 -26.83
CA ALA A 480 4.19 5.71 -25.39
C ALA A 480 5.03 6.89 -24.88
N GLU A 481 4.42 7.70 -24.01
CA GLU A 481 5.08 8.77 -23.26
C GLU A 481 4.97 8.46 -21.76
N LEU A 482 6.12 8.37 -21.08
CA LEU A 482 6.16 7.96 -19.68
C LEU A 482 6.83 9.02 -18.81
N GLY A 483 6.20 9.33 -17.69
CA GLY A 483 6.78 10.10 -16.60
C GLY A 483 7.85 9.32 -15.83
N GLU A 484 8.39 9.92 -14.77
CA GLU A 484 9.31 9.26 -13.86
C GLU A 484 8.56 8.36 -12.88
N PRO A 485 9.11 7.20 -12.49
CA PRO A 485 8.55 6.39 -11.43
C PRO A 485 8.77 7.06 -10.07
N GLY A 486 7.96 6.72 -9.08
CA GLY A 486 8.15 7.19 -7.72
C GLY A 486 9.33 6.50 -7.05
N ALA A 487 10.09 7.25 -6.25
CA ALA A 487 11.09 6.69 -5.36
C ALA A 487 10.42 5.88 -4.23
N GLY A 488 11.11 4.86 -3.72
CA GLY A 488 10.69 4.20 -2.50
C GLY A 488 10.71 5.16 -1.31
N GLY A 489 9.81 4.98 -0.37
CA GLY A 489 9.80 5.73 0.87
C GLY A 489 11.02 5.39 1.73
N PRO A 490 11.61 6.36 2.44
CA PRO A 490 12.72 6.07 3.34
C PRO A 490 12.26 5.19 4.50
N GLY A 491 13.06 4.20 4.83
CA GLY A 491 12.98 3.39 6.04
C GLY A 491 14.25 3.58 6.86
N PHE A 492 14.28 3.00 8.05
CA PHE A 492 15.45 3.08 8.92
C PHE A 492 16.37 1.88 8.71
N GLN A 493 17.67 2.07 8.85
CA GLN A 493 18.68 1.02 8.76
C GLN A 493 18.66 0.26 7.42
N GLY A 494 18.39 0.96 6.30
CA GLY A 494 18.39 0.39 4.97
C GLY A 494 17.09 -0.37 4.62
N ARG A 495 16.00 -0.15 5.34
CA ARG A 495 14.67 -0.70 5.07
C ARG A 495 13.80 0.24 4.25
N ASP A 496 14.41 0.87 3.26
CA ASP A 496 13.71 1.70 2.30
C ASP A 496 12.74 0.86 1.46
N GLY A 497 11.66 1.47 1.02
CA GLY A 497 10.78 0.86 0.03
C GLY A 497 11.47 0.74 -1.33
N ALA A 498 11.05 -0.22 -2.14
CA ALA A 498 11.54 -0.34 -3.51
C ALA A 498 11.04 0.82 -4.38
N THR A 499 11.89 1.29 -5.30
CA THR A 499 11.51 2.28 -6.32
C THR A 499 10.51 1.67 -7.32
N GLY A 500 9.57 2.46 -7.80
CA GLY A 500 8.65 2.06 -8.86
C GLY A 500 9.35 1.80 -10.19
N ASN A 501 8.62 1.25 -11.15
CA ASN A 501 9.13 0.97 -12.50
C ASN A 501 8.63 2.01 -13.51
N ARG A 502 9.45 2.27 -14.52
CA ARG A 502 9.09 2.99 -15.73
C ARG A 502 9.16 2.01 -16.89
N ALA A 503 8.03 1.64 -17.47
CA ALA A 503 8.01 0.65 -18.54
C ALA A 503 6.83 0.83 -19.49
N ILE A 504 7.05 0.48 -20.76
CA ILE A 504 5.99 0.46 -21.78
C ILE A 504 4.96 -0.62 -21.48
N ALA A 505 5.41 -1.81 -21.10
CA ALA A 505 4.55 -2.87 -20.63
C ALA A 505 5.20 -3.57 -19.43
N LEU A 506 4.42 -3.80 -18.38
CA LEU A 506 4.88 -4.50 -17.18
C LEU A 506 3.84 -5.56 -16.77
N GLY A 507 4.31 -6.81 -16.64
CA GLY A 507 3.51 -7.94 -16.16
C GLY A 507 3.44 -7.96 -14.64
N PHE A 508 2.23 -8.19 -14.11
CA PHE A 508 1.95 -8.37 -12.69
C PHE A 508 1.55 -9.84 -12.49
N ASP A 509 2.55 -10.71 -12.52
CA ASP A 509 2.32 -12.13 -12.27
C ASP A 509 2.00 -12.39 -10.79
N GLU A 510 1.42 -13.56 -10.49
CA GLU A 510 0.92 -13.92 -9.15
C GLU A 510 2.01 -14.00 -8.09
#